data_60486038317c93ba31fcacb6bd6c7147
#
_entry.id   60486038317c93ba31fcacb6bd6c7147
#
_cell.length_a   1.000
_cell.length_b   1.000
_cell.length_c   1.000
_cell.angle_alpha   90.00
_cell.angle_beta   90.00
_cell.angle_gamma   90.00
#
_symmetry.space_group_name_H-M   'P 1'
#
loop_
_entity.id
_entity.type
_entity.pdbx_description
1 polymer ?
#
loop_
_entity_poly.entity_id
_entity_poly.type
_entity_poly.pdbx_seq_one_letter_code
_entity_poly.pdbx_strand_id
1 'polypeptide(L)'
;MTDHVRRKHDFSDAVGDEEERRTLIARCAVDDTDKQILHLRYIKHNDFGFIADTLGLSYSAVIRRHAKALRILQGIAKERAKNV
;
A
#
# COMPACT_ATOMS: atom_id res chain seq x y z
N MET A 1 -0.94 23.97 -7.58
CA MET A 1 -1.04 22.60 -7.78
C MET A 1 -1.22 21.81 -6.55
N THR A 2 -2.37 21.47 -6.34
CA THR A 2 -2.67 20.69 -5.16
C THR A 2 -2.47 19.21 -5.38
N ASP A 3 -2.29 18.80 -6.61
CA ASP A 3 -2.15 17.40 -6.90
C ASP A 3 -0.97 16.77 -6.24
N HIS A 4 0.13 17.47 -6.20
CA HIS A 4 1.33 16.91 -5.62
C HIS A 4 1.20 16.68 -4.12
N VAL A 5 0.33 17.41 -3.48
CA VAL A 5 0.12 17.23 -2.05
C VAL A 5 -0.46 15.85 -1.78
N ARG A 6 -1.42 15.50 -2.58
CA ARG A 6 -2.07 14.21 -2.45
C ARG A 6 -1.08 13.08 -2.66
N ARG A 7 -0.17 13.26 -3.59
CA ARG A 7 0.76 12.21 -3.92
C ARG A 7 1.77 11.94 -2.83
N LYS A 8 1.97 12.87 -1.94
CA LYS A 8 2.90 12.66 -0.85
C LYS A 8 2.52 11.47 0.01
N HIS A 9 1.24 11.14 -0.01
CA HIS A 9 0.75 10.07 0.84
C HIS A 9 0.50 8.80 0.07
N ASP A 10 0.89 8.79 -1.17
CA ASP A 10 0.65 7.63 -2.01
C ASP A 10 1.94 6.87 -2.20
N PHE A 11 1.93 5.63 -1.73
CA PHE A 11 3.07 4.74 -1.88
C PHE A 11 3.52 4.63 -3.34
N SER A 12 2.57 4.64 -4.26
CA SER A 12 2.88 4.49 -5.68
C SER A 12 3.81 5.57 -6.21
N ASP A 13 3.75 6.74 -5.63
CA ASP A 13 4.60 7.84 -6.07
C ASP A 13 6.04 7.68 -5.60
N ALA A 14 6.24 6.93 -4.53
CA ALA A 14 7.57 6.72 -4.00
C ALA A 14 8.29 5.57 -4.69
N VAL A 15 7.52 4.70 -5.31
CA VAL A 15 8.06 3.50 -5.95
C VAL A 15 7.69 3.51 -7.41
N GLY A 16 8.68 3.46 -8.26
CA GLY A 16 8.50 3.73 -9.67
C GLY A 16 7.58 2.79 -10.43
N ASP A 17 7.75 1.49 -10.29
CA ASP A 17 6.99 0.59 -11.14
C ASP A 17 6.30 -0.51 -10.35
N GLU A 18 5.46 -1.22 -11.06
CA GLU A 18 4.62 -2.25 -10.46
C GLU A 18 5.45 -3.42 -9.91
N GLU A 19 6.49 -3.79 -10.63
CA GLU A 19 7.31 -4.91 -10.20
C GLU A 19 7.99 -4.61 -8.87
N GLU A 20 8.48 -3.40 -8.73
CA GLU A 20 9.10 -2.98 -7.50
C GLU A 20 8.09 -2.94 -6.36
N ARG A 21 6.88 -2.49 -6.65
CA ARG A 21 5.82 -2.49 -5.64
C ARG A 21 5.49 -3.90 -5.19
N ARG A 22 5.42 -4.85 -6.12
CA ARG A 22 5.16 -6.23 -5.77
C ARG A 22 6.24 -6.78 -4.84
N THR A 23 7.48 -6.47 -5.16
CA THR A 23 8.60 -6.93 -4.36
C THR A 23 8.53 -6.39 -2.94
N LEU A 24 8.23 -5.10 -2.82
CA LEU A 24 8.15 -4.48 -1.51
C LEU A 24 7.00 -5.03 -0.69
N ILE A 25 5.86 -5.25 -1.32
CA ILE A 25 4.71 -5.80 -0.63
C ILE A 25 5.01 -7.21 -0.13
N ALA A 26 5.69 -7.99 -0.95
CA ALA A 26 6.04 -9.36 -0.57
C ALA A 26 6.97 -9.38 0.63
N ARG A 27 7.79 -8.35 0.79
CA ARG A 27 8.74 -8.28 1.90
C ARG A 27 8.16 -7.64 3.14
N CYS A 28 6.95 -7.14 3.03
CA CYS A 28 6.31 -6.47 4.15
C CYS A 28 5.94 -7.47 5.23
N ALA A 29 6.30 -7.17 6.47
CA ALA A 29 6.02 -8.08 7.58
C ALA A 29 4.64 -7.81 8.17
N VAL A 30 3.61 -8.13 7.39
CA VAL A 30 2.22 -7.97 7.81
C VAL A 30 1.49 -9.26 7.50
N ASP A 31 0.29 -9.43 8.05
CA ASP A 31 -0.43 -10.66 7.82
C ASP A 31 -1.00 -10.71 6.39
N ASP A 32 -1.55 -11.88 6.04
CA ASP A 32 -2.02 -12.10 4.68
C ASP A 32 -3.12 -11.14 4.28
N THR A 33 -4.02 -10.83 5.19
CA THR A 33 -5.11 -9.91 4.89
C THR A 33 -4.57 -8.54 4.54
N ASP A 34 -3.61 -8.06 5.30
CA ASP A 34 -3.01 -6.76 5.03
C ASP A 34 -2.25 -6.76 3.71
N LYS A 35 -1.58 -7.87 3.39
CA LYS A 35 -0.90 -7.98 2.10
C LYS A 35 -1.89 -7.94 0.95
N GLN A 36 -3.05 -8.57 1.12
CA GLN A 36 -4.08 -8.54 0.09
C GLN A 36 -4.61 -7.12 -0.10
N ILE A 37 -4.76 -6.38 0.99
CA ILE A 37 -5.19 -4.99 0.88
C ILE A 37 -4.18 -4.19 0.07
N LEU A 38 -2.91 -4.32 0.39
CA LEU A 38 -1.86 -3.61 -0.33
C LEU A 38 -1.83 -4.01 -1.80
N HIS A 39 -1.95 -5.30 -2.07
CA HIS A 39 -1.93 -5.80 -3.43
C HIS A 39 -3.11 -5.26 -4.24
N LEU A 40 -4.32 -5.34 -3.67
CA LEU A 40 -5.51 -4.87 -4.37
C LEU A 40 -5.45 -3.37 -4.60
N ARG A 41 -4.88 -2.64 -3.66
CA ARG A 41 -4.82 -1.19 -3.79
C ARG A 41 -3.72 -0.73 -4.76
N TYR A 42 -2.53 -1.29 -4.64
CA TYR A 42 -1.37 -0.75 -5.35
C TYR A 42 -0.97 -1.52 -6.60
N ILE A 43 -1.42 -2.75 -6.73
CA ILE A 43 -1.16 -3.52 -7.95
C ILE A 43 -2.39 -3.52 -8.85
N LYS A 44 -3.56 -3.74 -8.27
CA LYS A 44 -4.80 -3.81 -9.04
C LYS A 44 -5.51 -2.47 -9.13
N HIS A 45 -5.09 -1.49 -8.33
CA HIS A 45 -5.64 -0.14 -8.38
C HIS A 45 -7.12 -0.06 -8.04
N ASN A 46 -7.56 -0.90 -7.12
CA ASN A 46 -8.95 -0.89 -6.66
C ASN A 46 -9.14 0.12 -5.55
N ASP A 47 -10.36 0.64 -5.41
CA ASP A 47 -10.65 1.53 -4.30
C ASP A 47 -10.96 0.73 -3.04
N PHE A 48 -11.02 1.43 -1.92
CA PHE A 48 -11.18 0.76 -0.63
C PHE A 48 -12.54 0.10 -0.46
N GLY A 49 -13.56 0.66 -1.10
CA GLY A 49 -14.89 0.05 -1.04
C GLY A 49 -14.90 -1.31 -1.70
N PHE A 50 -14.29 -1.40 -2.86
CA PHE A 50 -14.17 -2.67 -3.57
C PHE A 50 -13.35 -3.67 -2.76
N ILE A 51 -12.27 -3.20 -2.14
CA ILE A 51 -11.42 -4.07 -1.35
C ILE A 51 -12.19 -4.62 -0.15
N ALA A 52 -12.95 -3.76 0.51
CA ALA A 52 -13.75 -4.18 1.65
C ALA A 52 -14.73 -5.27 1.25
N ASP A 53 -15.43 -5.07 0.13
CA ASP A 53 -16.37 -6.07 -0.36
C ASP A 53 -15.67 -7.37 -0.70
N THR A 54 -14.54 -7.27 -1.37
CA THR A 54 -13.82 -8.46 -1.82
C THR A 54 -13.34 -9.29 -0.65
N LEU A 55 -12.87 -8.64 0.40
CA LEU A 55 -12.29 -9.35 1.54
C LEU A 55 -13.27 -9.61 2.66
N GLY A 56 -14.50 -9.14 2.51
CA GLY A 56 -15.51 -9.34 3.55
C GLY A 56 -15.24 -8.55 4.81
N LEU A 57 -14.67 -7.37 4.66
CA LEU A 57 -14.35 -6.49 5.78
C LEU A 57 -15.17 -5.23 5.72
N SER A 58 -15.30 -4.54 6.85
CA SER A 58 -15.92 -3.24 6.83
C SER A 58 -14.98 -2.23 6.20
N TYR A 59 -15.54 -1.17 5.70
CA TYR A 59 -14.75 -0.11 5.08
C TYR A 59 -13.74 0.46 6.08
N SER A 60 -14.19 0.74 7.30
CA SER A 60 -13.27 1.30 8.30
C SER A 60 -12.18 0.33 8.69
N ALA A 61 -12.46 -0.97 8.67
CA ALA A 61 -11.42 -1.96 8.96
C ALA A 61 -10.34 -1.93 7.89
N VAL A 62 -10.76 -1.82 6.62
CA VAL A 62 -9.80 -1.73 5.52
C VAL A 62 -8.94 -0.47 5.65
N ILE A 63 -9.58 0.65 5.93
CA ILE A 63 -8.85 1.91 6.07
C ILE A 63 -7.81 1.81 7.18
N ARG A 64 -8.21 1.25 8.32
CA ARG A 64 -7.31 1.13 9.46
C ARG A 64 -6.14 0.17 9.17
N ARG A 65 -6.45 -0.96 8.56
CA ARG A 65 -5.42 -1.93 8.22
C ARG A 65 -4.47 -1.38 7.16
N HIS A 66 -5.04 -0.67 6.21
CA HIS A 66 -4.24 -0.07 5.15
C HIS A 66 -3.26 0.95 5.72
N ALA A 67 -3.72 1.81 6.62
CA ALA A 67 -2.86 2.84 7.19
C ALA A 67 -1.66 2.21 7.91
N LYS A 68 -1.92 1.16 8.66
CA LYS A 68 -0.87 0.47 9.39
C LYS A 68 0.12 -0.22 8.44
N ALA A 69 -0.43 -0.94 7.47
CA ALA A 69 0.42 -1.66 6.53
C ALA A 69 1.23 -0.72 5.66
N LEU A 70 0.62 0.38 5.27
CA LEU A 70 1.31 1.37 4.45
C LEU A 70 2.49 1.98 5.19
N ARG A 71 2.34 2.22 6.48
CA ARG A 71 3.43 2.76 7.27
C ARG A 71 4.63 1.83 7.26
N ILE A 72 4.37 0.53 7.40
CA ILE A 72 5.43 -0.47 7.38
C ILE A 72 6.07 -0.53 6.00
N LEU A 73 5.24 -0.52 4.98
CA LEU A 73 5.72 -0.58 3.60
C LEU A 73 6.58 0.63 3.25
N GLN A 74 6.16 1.81 3.67
CA GLN A 74 6.93 3.02 3.42
C GLN A 74 8.26 2.98 4.14
N GLY A 75 8.30 2.36 5.31
CA GLY A 75 9.55 2.18 6.03
C GLY A 75 10.54 1.33 5.26
N ILE A 76 10.05 0.26 4.65
CA ILE A 76 10.90 -0.60 3.85
C ILE A 76 11.42 0.13 2.62
N ALA A 77 10.55 0.87 1.95
CA ALA A 77 10.94 1.61 0.77
C ALA A 77 12.00 2.66 1.09
N LYS A 78 11.82 3.31 2.24
CA LYS A 78 12.77 4.32 2.68
C LYS A 78 14.11 3.69 2.99
N GLU A 79 14.09 2.53 3.60
CA GLU A 79 15.31 1.82 3.94
C GLU A 79 16.08 1.46 2.68
N ARG A 80 15.39 0.99 1.66
CA ARG A 80 16.03 0.65 0.40
C ARG A 80 16.67 1.87 -0.25
N ALA A 81 15.97 2.99 -0.20
CA ALA A 81 16.48 4.22 -0.80
C ALA A 81 17.75 4.67 -0.12
N LYS A 82 17.85 4.45 1.19
CA LYS A 82 19.03 4.85 1.95
C LYS A 82 20.24 3.99 1.62
N ASN A 83 20.00 2.78 1.20
CA ASN A 83 21.10 1.84 0.94
C ASN A 83 21.62 1.91 -0.48
N VAL A 84 21.07 2.75 -1.30
CA VAL A 84 21.50 2.88 -2.70
C VAL A 84 22.57 3.96 -2.93
#